data_9b612527fc9f3ac98817fcf24c9c548e
#
_entry.id   9b612527fc9f3ac98817fcf24c9c548e
#
_cell.length_a   1.000
_cell.length_b   1.000
_cell.length_c   1.000
_cell.angle_alpha   90.00
_cell.angle_beta   90.00
_cell.angle_gamma   90.00
#
_symmetry.space_group_name_H-M   'P 1'
#
loop_
_entity.id
_entity.type
_entity.pdbx_description
1 polymer ?
#
loop_
_entity_poly.entity_id
_entity_poly.type
_entity_poly.pdbx_seq_one_letter_code
_entity_poly.pdbx_strand_id
1 'polypeptide(L)'
;MSGRRKMANSETNKAAIEKNRKTIFQIEAQVMSNKALAYQSRSMIEENRLMILSNYSAAFMGNRQLANANTDEIFNNRAAILQGMVAEGDVQENFVNAQQNKSALDFLRHRSSLNSSVLTISEKLAAINTQLVEINHEIMNANAEIVAFNGEQIAANSEMLNGSLTASSATAESNAQLVAANSESMADLLANVSKNKGKIEELLETSGNNAEALMKNKEEINERRNSIMENR
;
A
#
# COMPACT_ATOMS: atom_id res chain seq x y z
N MET A 1 7.82 -30.18 -51.26
CA MET A 1 7.92 -28.72 -51.50
C MET A 1 9.05 -28.17 -50.67
N SER A 2 10.19 -27.91 -51.28
CA SER A 2 11.40 -27.41 -50.62
C SER A 2 11.20 -25.92 -50.29
N GLY A 3 10.98 -25.59 -49.01
CA GLY A 3 10.99 -24.21 -48.54
C GLY A 3 12.39 -23.62 -48.69
N ARG A 4 12.58 -22.74 -49.66
CA ARG A 4 13.80 -21.93 -49.77
C ARG A 4 13.97 -21.14 -48.48
N ARG A 5 14.87 -21.58 -47.59
CA ARG A 5 15.41 -20.71 -46.51
C ARG A 5 15.96 -19.46 -47.22
N LYS A 6 15.39 -18.30 -47.01
CA LYS A 6 16.00 -17.04 -47.45
C LYS A 6 17.38 -16.98 -46.81
N MET A 7 18.43 -17.00 -47.63
CA MET A 7 19.79 -16.83 -47.12
C MET A 7 19.91 -15.45 -46.49
N ALA A 8 20.52 -15.40 -45.31
CA ALA A 8 20.84 -14.15 -44.65
C ALA A 8 21.77 -13.32 -45.52
N ASN A 9 21.43 -12.09 -45.79
CA ASN A 9 22.28 -11.15 -46.49
C ASN A 9 22.29 -9.79 -45.80
N SER A 10 23.22 -8.93 -46.16
CA SER A 10 23.42 -7.63 -45.52
C SER A 10 22.17 -6.73 -45.59
N GLU A 11 21.43 -6.77 -46.69
CA GLU A 11 20.21 -5.92 -46.86
C GLU A 11 19.06 -6.40 -46.00
N THR A 12 18.80 -7.71 -45.94
CA THR A 12 17.75 -8.27 -45.08
C THR A 12 18.05 -8.02 -43.60
N ASN A 13 19.31 -8.15 -43.19
CA ASN A 13 19.74 -7.83 -41.83
C ASN A 13 19.58 -6.34 -41.53
N LYS A 14 19.96 -5.45 -42.46
CA LYS A 14 19.76 -4.00 -42.27
C LYS A 14 18.30 -3.64 -42.08
N ALA A 15 17.40 -4.18 -42.91
CA ALA A 15 15.96 -3.93 -42.75
C ALA A 15 15.42 -4.45 -41.41
N ALA A 16 15.86 -5.61 -40.95
CA ALA A 16 15.46 -6.18 -39.68
C ALA A 16 16.03 -5.39 -38.47
N ILE A 17 17.27 -4.94 -38.57
CA ILE A 17 17.88 -4.05 -37.55
C ILE A 17 17.10 -2.74 -37.44
N GLU A 18 16.73 -2.12 -38.57
CA GLU A 18 15.92 -0.89 -38.55
C GLU A 18 14.52 -1.13 -37.93
N LYS A 19 13.89 -2.25 -38.21
CA LYS A 19 12.64 -2.65 -37.57
C LYS A 19 12.81 -2.81 -36.06
N ASN A 20 13.84 -3.56 -35.64
CA ASN A 20 14.15 -3.76 -34.22
C ASN A 20 14.37 -2.41 -33.50
N ARG A 21 15.13 -1.52 -34.12
CA ARG A 21 15.39 -0.17 -33.58
C ARG A 21 14.12 0.62 -33.36
N LYS A 22 13.18 0.61 -34.31
CA LYS A 22 11.87 1.26 -34.12
C LYS A 22 11.09 0.65 -32.97
N THR A 23 11.10 -0.68 -32.86
CA THR A 23 10.43 -1.38 -31.75
C THR A 23 11.06 -1.05 -30.40
N ILE A 24 12.39 -0.96 -30.32
CA ILE A 24 13.10 -0.53 -29.10
C ILE A 24 12.65 0.86 -28.66
N PHE A 25 12.55 1.84 -29.55
CA PHE A 25 12.05 3.19 -29.22
C PHE A 25 10.61 3.17 -28.70
N GLN A 26 9.75 2.32 -29.28
CA GLN A 26 8.37 2.16 -28.78
C GLN A 26 8.34 1.57 -27.38
N ILE A 27 9.15 0.55 -27.12
CA ILE A 27 9.28 -0.07 -25.79
C ILE A 27 9.80 0.95 -24.79
N GLU A 28 10.83 1.70 -25.13
CA GLU A 28 11.39 2.75 -24.27
C GLU A 28 10.33 3.78 -23.88
N ALA A 29 9.54 4.27 -24.83
CA ALA A 29 8.44 5.19 -24.56
C ALA A 29 7.39 4.60 -23.60
N GLN A 30 7.04 3.32 -23.78
CA GLN A 30 6.09 2.63 -22.89
C GLN A 30 6.66 2.41 -21.48
N VAL A 31 7.94 2.04 -21.37
CA VAL A 31 8.64 1.88 -20.08
C VAL A 31 8.67 3.22 -19.34
N MET A 32 8.97 4.32 -20.03
CA MET A 32 8.97 5.66 -19.43
C MET A 32 7.56 6.10 -19.00
N SER A 33 6.54 5.79 -19.79
CA SER A 33 5.13 6.01 -19.40
C SER A 33 4.74 5.21 -18.17
N ASN A 34 5.08 3.92 -18.13
CA ASN A 34 4.83 3.08 -16.95
C ASN A 34 5.56 3.62 -15.71
N LYS A 35 6.80 4.08 -15.86
CA LYS A 35 7.55 4.71 -14.77
C LYS A 35 6.81 5.93 -14.21
N ALA A 36 6.32 6.83 -15.06
CA ALA A 36 5.57 8.01 -14.63
C ALA A 36 4.29 7.63 -13.87
N LEU A 37 3.51 6.67 -14.41
CA LEU A 37 2.29 6.16 -13.77
C LEU A 37 2.58 5.47 -12.43
N ALA A 38 3.68 4.71 -12.32
CA ALA A 38 4.09 4.07 -11.07
C ALA A 38 4.43 5.10 -10.00
N TYR A 39 5.11 6.20 -10.34
CA TYR A 39 5.35 7.30 -9.40
C TYR A 39 4.07 8.01 -8.97
N GLN A 40 3.12 8.21 -9.89
CA GLN A 40 1.82 8.78 -9.57
C GLN A 40 1.05 7.86 -8.59
N SER A 41 1.00 6.57 -8.87
CA SER A 41 0.39 5.57 -7.98
C SER A 41 1.02 5.60 -6.59
N ARG A 42 2.34 5.63 -6.51
CA ARG A 42 3.06 5.73 -5.23
C ARG A 42 2.70 7.01 -4.46
N SER A 43 2.62 8.15 -5.13
CA SER A 43 2.21 9.42 -4.48
C SER A 43 0.84 9.30 -3.85
N MET A 44 -0.15 8.77 -4.58
CA MET A 44 -1.51 8.55 -4.07
C MET A 44 -1.54 7.58 -2.88
N ILE A 45 -0.74 6.51 -2.91
CA ILE A 45 -0.63 5.55 -1.80
C ILE A 45 -0.07 6.23 -0.55
N GLU A 46 0.96 7.07 -0.67
CA GLU A 46 1.53 7.80 0.47
C GLU A 46 0.58 8.87 1.01
N GLU A 47 -0.17 9.56 0.16
CA GLU A 47 -1.22 10.48 0.59
C GLU A 47 -2.33 9.75 1.37
N ASN A 48 -2.79 8.60 0.87
CA ASN A 48 -3.75 7.74 1.55
C ASN A 48 -3.22 7.29 2.92
N ARG A 49 -1.96 6.90 3.00
CA ARG A 49 -1.31 6.52 4.26
C ARG A 49 -1.33 7.65 5.29
N LEU A 50 -1.00 8.87 4.87
CA LEU A 50 -1.06 10.04 5.75
C LEU A 50 -2.50 10.32 6.22
N MET A 51 -3.48 10.15 5.34
CA MET A 51 -4.90 10.31 5.67
C MET A 51 -5.38 9.26 6.69
N ILE A 52 -4.95 7.98 6.53
CA ILE A 52 -5.23 6.91 7.50
C ILE A 52 -4.71 7.28 8.89
N LEU A 53 -3.46 7.73 8.98
CA LEU A 53 -2.85 8.13 10.25
C LEU A 53 -3.56 9.33 10.88
N SER A 54 -3.96 10.31 10.08
CA SER A 54 -4.74 11.47 10.53
C SER A 54 -6.11 11.06 11.07
N ASN A 55 -6.85 10.23 10.33
CA ASN A 55 -8.16 9.72 10.73
C ASN A 55 -8.06 8.88 12.01
N TYR A 56 -7.07 8.01 12.12
CA TYR A 56 -6.80 7.23 13.32
C TYR A 56 -6.53 8.14 14.53
N SER A 57 -5.67 9.14 14.37
CA SER A 57 -5.37 10.09 15.44
C SER A 57 -6.63 10.85 15.91
N ALA A 58 -7.43 11.36 14.98
CA ALA A 58 -8.65 12.08 15.30
C ALA A 58 -9.70 11.19 16.00
N ALA A 59 -9.90 9.98 15.51
CA ALA A 59 -10.89 9.05 16.08
C ALA A 59 -10.43 8.49 17.43
N PHE A 60 -9.19 8.00 17.50
CA PHE A 60 -8.70 7.28 18.68
C PHE A 60 -8.17 8.21 19.76
N MET A 61 -7.31 9.17 19.42
CA MET A 61 -6.71 10.09 20.40
C MET A 61 -7.62 11.28 20.72
N GLY A 62 -8.45 11.72 19.76
CA GLY A 62 -9.38 12.83 19.96
C GLY A 62 -10.74 12.39 20.49
N ASN A 63 -11.59 11.84 19.62
CA ASN A 63 -12.99 11.54 19.94
C ASN A 63 -13.14 10.57 21.10
N ARG A 64 -12.31 9.53 21.18
CA ARG A 64 -12.36 8.55 22.26
C ARG A 64 -12.02 9.17 23.62
N GLN A 65 -11.02 10.05 23.70
CA GLN A 65 -10.67 10.70 24.96
C GLN A 65 -11.81 11.59 25.45
N LEU A 66 -12.44 12.35 24.55
CA LEU A 66 -13.60 13.18 24.89
C LEU A 66 -14.78 12.33 25.36
N ALA A 67 -15.10 11.25 24.65
CA ALA A 67 -16.19 10.35 25.04
C ALA A 67 -15.93 9.67 26.39
N ASN A 68 -14.68 9.29 26.70
CA ASN A 68 -14.32 8.74 28.01
C ASN A 68 -14.46 9.77 29.12
N ALA A 69 -14.02 11.02 28.91
CA ALA A 69 -14.18 12.09 29.88
C ALA A 69 -15.67 12.35 30.19
N ASN A 70 -16.53 12.43 29.16
CA ASN A 70 -17.97 12.57 29.35
C ASN A 70 -18.56 11.40 30.16
N THR A 71 -18.11 10.16 29.88
CA THR A 71 -18.55 8.98 30.65
C THR A 71 -18.15 9.10 32.11
N ASP A 72 -16.92 9.48 32.41
CA ASP A 72 -16.45 9.65 33.80
C ASP A 72 -17.24 10.73 34.52
N GLU A 73 -17.52 11.88 33.90
CA GLU A 73 -18.35 12.94 34.45
C GLU A 73 -19.80 12.49 34.75
N ILE A 74 -20.42 11.74 33.80
CA ILE A 74 -21.76 11.19 33.98
C ILE A 74 -21.83 10.25 35.21
N PHE A 75 -20.85 9.35 35.36
CA PHE A 75 -20.83 8.42 36.49
C PHE A 75 -20.48 9.12 37.82
N ASN A 76 -19.62 10.15 37.81
CA ASN A 76 -19.33 10.96 38.95
C ASN A 76 -20.59 11.72 39.41
N ASN A 77 -21.35 12.33 38.50
CA ASN A 77 -22.61 12.99 38.78
C ASN A 77 -23.65 12.01 39.35
N ARG A 78 -23.75 10.80 38.79
CA ARG A 78 -24.62 9.74 39.31
C ARG A 78 -24.26 9.34 40.75
N ALA A 79 -22.96 9.18 41.03
CA ALA A 79 -22.48 8.87 42.37
C ALA A 79 -22.85 9.98 43.36
N ALA A 80 -22.67 11.24 42.98
CA ALA A 80 -23.06 12.40 43.84
C ALA A 80 -24.58 12.42 44.10
N ILE A 81 -25.40 12.17 43.08
CA ILE A 81 -26.87 12.08 43.24
C ILE A 81 -27.24 10.98 44.26
N LEU A 82 -26.65 9.77 44.10
CA LEU A 82 -26.95 8.65 45.00
C LEU A 82 -26.45 8.89 46.45
N GLN A 83 -25.32 9.57 46.59
CA GLN A 83 -24.80 9.97 47.92
C GLN A 83 -25.67 11.02 48.62
N GLY A 84 -26.31 11.89 47.84
CA GLY A 84 -27.26 12.92 48.38
C GLY A 84 -28.64 12.40 48.71
N MET A 85 -28.96 11.13 48.43
CA MET A 85 -30.24 10.54 48.82
C MET A 85 -30.34 10.33 50.32
N VAL A 86 -31.40 10.90 50.94
CA VAL A 86 -31.67 10.72 52.35
C VAL A 86 -32.27 9.32 52.58
N ALA A 87 -31.71 8.56 53.52
CA ALA A 87 -32.23 7.27 53.94
C ALA A 87 -32.61 7.33 55.42
N GLU A 88 -33.89 7.13 55.73
CA GLU A 88 -34.47 7.22 57.09
C GLU A 88 -34.63 5.85 57.77
N GLY A 89 -34.08 4.78 57.17
CA GLY A 89 -34.13 3.43 57.75
C GLY A 89 -33.42 2.38 56.88
N ASP A 90 -33.20 1.20 57.45
CA ASP A 90 -32.41 0.10 56.86
C ASP A 90 -32.85 -0.30 55.45
N VAL A 91 -34.14 -0.26 55.16
CA VAL A 91 -34.67 -0.63 53.80
C VAL A 91 -34.27 0.41 52.76
N GLN A 92 -34.32 1.71 53.13
CA GLN A 92 -33.95 2.81 52.23
C GLN A 92 -32.43 2.86 52.06
N GLU A 93 -31.66 2.61 53.08
CA GLU A 93 -30.19 2.51 53.03
C GLU A 93 -29.77 1.34 52.12
N ASN A 94 -30.38 0.17 52.29
CA ASN A 94 -30.14 -0.98 51.43
C ASN A 94 -30.47 -0.70 49.95
N PHE A 95 -31.56 0.07 49.69
CA PHE A 95 -31.91 0.46 48.34
C PHE A 95 -30.84 1.40 47.73
N VAL A 96 -30.38 2.42 48.45
CA VAL A 96 -29.34 3.34 48.01
C VAL A 96 -28.03 2.57 47.71
N ASN A 97 -27.62 1.70 48.63
CA ASN A 97 -26.44 0.87 48.45
C ASN A 97 -26.53 -0.06 47.22
N ALA A 98 -27.72 -0.66 46.97
CA ALA A 98 -27.97 -1.47 45.81
C ALA A 98 -27.87 -0.66 44.50
N GLN A 99 -28.38 0.58 44.49
CA GLN A 99 -28.25 1.48 43.32
C GLN A 99 -26.80 1.94 43.09
N GLN A 100 -26.03 2.19 44.13
CA GLN A 100 -24.60 2.49 44.03
C GLN A 100 -23.83 1.31 43.43
N ASN A 101 -24.09 0.09 43.93
CA ASN A 101 -23.49 -1.14 43.36
C ASN A 101 -23.87 -1.34 41.89
N LYS A 102 -25.13 -1.11 41.51
CA LYS A 102 -25.59 -1.17 40.14
C LYS A 102 -24.83 -0.16 39.26
N SER A 103 -24.72 1.09 39.73
CA SER A 103 -23.99 2.13 39.00
C SER A 103 -22.53 1.76 38.78
N ALA A 104 -21.85 1.22 39.79
CA ALA A 104 -20.47 0.76 39.70
C ALA A 104 -20.35 -0.41 38.68
N LEU A 105 -21.28 -1.36 38.69
CA LEU A 105 -21.32 -2.46 37.74
C LEU A 105 -21.55 -2.00 36.30
N ASP A 106 -22.43 -1.04 36.05
CA ASP A 106 -22.71 -0.45 34.76
C ASP A 106 -21.44 0.26 34.21
N PHE A 107 -20.74 1.00 35.05
CA PHE A 107 -19.46 1.63 34.70
C PHE A 107 -18.38 0.58 34.33
N LEU A 108 -18.19 -0.44 35.16
CA LEU A 108 -17.21 -1.50 34.91
C LEU A 108 -17.54 -2.30 33.64
N ARG A 109 -18.83 -2.57 33.39
CA ARG A 109 -19.26 -3.23 32.15
C ARG A 109 -18.91 -2.39 30.92
N HIS A 110 -19.18 -1.09 30.97
CA HIS A 110 -18.83 -0.17 29.89
C HIS A 110 -17.30 -0.12 29.68
N ARG A 111 -16.50 -0.01 30.74
CA ARG A 111 -15.04 -0.02 30.66
C ARG A 111 -14.49 -1.36 30.08
N SER A 112 -15.07 -2.47 30.50
CA SER A 112 -14.70 -3.80 29.96
C SER A 112 -14.99 -3.90 28.46
N SER A 113 -16.15 -3.42 28.00
CA SER A 113 -16.50 -3.37 26.56
C SER A 113 -15.55 -2.49 25.77
N LEU A 114 -15.18 -1.31 26.30
CA LEU A 114 -14.20 -0.43 25.68
C LEU A 114 -12.82 -1.12 25.55
N ASN A 115 -12.37 -1.82 26.61
CA ASN A 115 -11.11 -2.54 26.57
C ASN A 115 -11.12 -3.62 25.47
N SER A 116 -12.22 -4.37 25.31
CA SER A 116 -12.37 -5.34 24.24
C SER A 116 -12.25 -4.68 22.85
N SER A 117 -12.89 -3.54 22.65
CA SER A 117 -12.79 -2.80 21.39
C SER A 117 -11.36 -2.32 21.10
N VAL A 118 -10.64 -1.88 22.14
CA VAL A 118 -9.22 -1.46 22.01
C VAL A 118 -8.33 -2.63 21.63
N LEU A 119 -8.54 -3.80 22.23
CA LEU A 119 -7.77 -5.00 21.90
C LEU A 119 -7.98 -5.39 20.44
N THR A 120 -9.22 -5.39 19.95
CA THR A 120 -9.52 -5.67 18.54
C THR A 120 -8.84 -4.67 17.58
N ILE A 121 -8.81 -3.38 17.93
CA ILE A 121 -8.12 -2.36 17.14
C ILE A 121 -6.61 -2.61 17.16
N SER A 122 -6.04 -2.95 18.32
CA SER A 122 -4.62 -3.23 18.50
C SER A 122 -4.16 -4.46 17.72
N GLU A 123 -4.98 -5.52 17.67
CA GLU A 123 -4.74 -6.70 16.84
C GLU A 123 -4.65 -6.35 15.34
N LYS A 124 -5.58 -5.52 14.86
CA LYS A 124 -5.56 -5.05 13.46
C LYS A 124 -4.30 -4.21 13.16
N LEU A 125 -3.89 -3.34 14.08
CA LEU A 125 -2.67 -2.55 13.92
C LEU A 125 -1.41 -3.44 13.92
N ALA A 126 -1.38 -4.47 14.75
CA ALA A 126 -0.28 -5.45 14.74
C ALA A 126 -0.20 -6.19 13.40
N ALA A 127 -1.34 -6.60 12.83
CA ALA A 127 -1.40 -7.21 11.49
C ALA A 127 -0.88 -6.27 10.39
N ILE A 128 -1.23 -4.98 10.43
CA ILE A 128 -0.70 -3.97 9.51
C ILE A 128 0.82 -3.83 9.64
N ASN A 129 1.34 -3.83 10.88
CA ASN A 129 2.79 -3.78 11.10
C ASN A 129 3.51 -4.99 10.50
N THR A 130 2.93 -6.20 10.61
CA THR A 130 3.46 -7.40 9.95
C THR A 130 3.54 -7.24 8.44
N GLN A 131 2.49 -6.73 7.80
CA GLN A 131 2.47 -6.46 6.36
C GLN A 131 3.53 -5.42 5.95
N LEU A 132 3.77 -4.39 6.77
CA LEU A 132 4.83 -3.41 6.50
C LEU A 132 6.23 -4.02 6.58
N VAL A 133 6.45 -4.98 7.49
CA VAL A 133 7.71 -5.74 7.56
C VAL A 133 7.90 -6.61 6.31
N GLU A 134 6.86 -7.28 5.83
CA GLU A 134 6.88 -8.05 4.58
C GLU A 134 7.24 -7.17 3.37
N ILE A 135 6.59 -6.01 3.24
CA ILE A 135 6.90 -5.02 2.19
C ILE A 135 8.38 -4.58 2.25
N ASN A 136 8.92 -4.34 3.45
CA ASN A 136 10.34 -4.01 3.59
C ASN A 136 11.25 -5.14 3.10
N HIS A 137 10.90 -6.40 3.35
CA HIS A 137 11.62 -7.56 2.83
C HIS A 137 11.59 -7.63 1.29
N GLU A 138 10.42 -7.40 0.69
CA GLU A 138 10.28 -7.36 -0.77
C GLU A 138 11.13 -6.24 -1.40
N ILE A 139 11.16 -5.06 -0.79
CA ILE A 139 12.02 -3.95 -1.23
C ILE A 139 13.51 -4.33 -1.14
N MET A 140 13.93 -4.99 -0.07
CA MET A 140 15.31 -5.44 0.08
C MET A 140 15.69 -6.48 -0.98
N ASN A 141 14.81 -7.43 -1.27
CA ASN A 141 15.01 -8.42 -2.32
C ASN A 141 15.11 -7.77 -3.70
N ALA A 142 14.20 -6.85 -4.03
CA ALA A 142 14.25 -6.10 -5.29
C ALA A 142 15.56 -5.29 -5.43
N ASN A 143 16.05 -4.69 -4.34
CA ASN A 143 17.33 -4.00 -4.34
C ASN A 143 18.51 -4.96 -4.57
N ALA A 144 18.47 -6.17 -4.00
CA ALA A 144 19.50 -7.19 -4.23
C ALA A 144 19.52 -7.66 -5.68
N GLU A 145 18.36 -7.85 -6.32
CA GLU A 145 18.24 -8.17 -7.75
C GLU A 145 18.85 -7.07 -8.64
N ILE A 146 18.58 -5.79 -8.32
CA ILE A 146 19.18 -4.66 -9.04
C ILE A 146 20.71 -4.66 -8.91
N VAL A 147 21.24 -4.92 -7.70
CA VAL A 147 22.69 -4.99 -7.48
C VAL A 147 23.31 -6.15 -8.26
N ALA A 148 22.69 -7.32 -8.26
CA ALA A 148 23.16 -8.47 -9.04
C ALA A 148 23.18 -8.15 -10.54
N PHE A 149 22.08 -7.61 -11.06
CA PHE A 149 21.99 -7.17 -12.46
C PHE A 149 23.09 -6.17 -12.83
N ASN A 150 23.32 -5.16 -11.99
CA ASN A 150 24.39 -4.19 -12.21
C ASN A 150 25.77 -4.85 -12.26
N GLY A 151 26.03 -5.83 -11.39
CA GLY A 151 27.27 -6.62 -11.37
C GLY A 151 27.49 -7.36 -12.69
N GLU A 152 26.45 -8.01 -13.21
CA GLU A 152 26.49 -8.71 -14.50
C GLU A 152 26.79 -7.75 -15.66
N GLN A 153 26.15 -6.57 -15.67
CA GLN A 153 26.40 -5.56 -16.73
C GLN A 153 27.81 -4.97 -16.66
N ILE A 154 28.36 -4.77 -15.47
CA ILE A 154 29.74 -4.32 -15.27
C ILE A 154 30.72 -5.39 -15.79
N ALA A 155 30.48 -6.67 -15.49
CA ALA A 155 31.29 -7.77 -15.98
C ALA A 155 31.24 -7.84 -17.53
N ALA A 156 30.05 -7.76 -18.12
CA ALA A 156 29.87 -7.73 -19.56
C ALA A 156 30.61 -6.55 -20.23
N ASN A 157 30.53 -5.36 -19.65
CA ASN A 157 31.26 -4.18 -20.13
C ASN A 157 32.78 -4.41 -20.07
N SER A 158 33.28 -5.02 -19.00
CA SER A 158 34.71 -5.33 -18.87
C SER A 158 35.18 -6.34 -19.91
N GLU A 159 34.42 -7.37 -20.21
CA GLU A 159 34.70 -8.34 -21.28
C GLU A 159 34.76 -7.67 -22.65
N MET A 160 33.79 -6.78 -22.96
CA MET A 160 33.79 -6.02 -24.21
C MET A 160 35.03 -5.13 -24.35
N LEU A 161 35.43 -4.44 -23.28
CA LEU A 161 36.62 -3.59 -23.22
C LEU A 161 37.92 -4.41 -23.42
N ASN A 162 37.96 -5.65 -22.93
CA ASN A 162 39.07 -6.58 -23.09
C ASN A 162 39.12 -7.25 -24.47
N GLY A 163 38.26 -6.84 -25.42
CA GLY A 163 38.30 -7.29 -26.81
C GLY A 163 37.59 -8.62 -27.07
N SER A 164 36.71 -9.07 -26.16
CA SER A 164 35.86 -10.24 -26.39
C SER A 164 34.88 -10.06 -27.57
N LEU A 165 34.56 -8.81 -27.91
CA LEU A 165 33.67 -8.46 -29.00
C LEU A 165 34.42 -7.67 -30.08
N THR A 166 34.59 -8.28 -31.26
CA THR A 166 35.25 -7.64 -32.41
C THR A 166 34.35 -7.67 -33.65
N ALA A 167 34.25 -6.52 -34.34
CA ALA A 167 33.43 -6.40 -35.54
C ALA A 167 34.00 -7.22 -36.72
N SER A 168 35.28 -7.55 -36.71
CA SER A 168 35.96 -8.33 -37.77
C SER A 168 35.52 -9.80 -37.85
N SER A 169 34.92 -10.35 -36.76
CA SER A 169 34.40 -11.71 -36.71
C SER A 169 32.95 -11.84 -37.17
N ALA A 170 32.27 -10.73 -37.50
CA ALA A 170 30.87 -10.72 -37.85
C ALA A 170 30.60 -11.32 -39.23
N THR A 171 29.61 -12.20 -39.34
CA THR A 171 29.10 -12.77 -40.60
C THR A 171 27.62 -12.36 -40.78
N ALA A 172 27.13 -12.52 -42.02
CA ALA A 172 25.71 -12.26 -42.28
C ALA A 172 24.80 -13.21 -41.47
N GLU A 173 25.24 -14.45 -41.28
CA GLU A 173 24.53 -15.47 -40.51
C GLU A 173 24.52 -15.15 -39.02
N SER A 174 25.65 -14.76 -38.41
CA SER A 174 25.74 -14.39 -37.02
C SER A 174 24.90 -13.13 -36.71
N ASN A 175 24.92 -12.16 -37.62
CA ASN A 175 24.07 -10.96 -37.49
C ASN A 175 22.58 -11.32 -37.60
N ALA A 176 22.18 -12.23 -38.48
CA ALA A 176 20.80 -12.66 -38.59
C ALA A 176 20.31 -13.37 -37.30
N GLN A 177 21.15 -14.21 -36.71
CA GLN A 177 20.86 -14.88 -35.43
C GLN A 177 20.67 -13.85 -34.30
N LEU A 178 21.58 -12.90 -34.19
CA LEU A 178 21.50 -11.84 -33.17
C LEU A 178 20.25 -10.98 -33.35
N VAL A 179 19.90 -10.61 -34.59
CA VAL A 179 18.69 -9.86 -34.92
C VAL A 179 17.42 -10.63 -34.54
N ALA A 180 17.39 -11.95 -34.78
CA ALA A 180 16.27 -12.80 -34.41
C ALA A 180 16.12 -12.90 -32.89
N ALA A 181 17.23 -13.14 -32.17
CA ALA A 181 17.22 -13.15 -30.70
C ALA A 181 16.77 -11.83 -30.11
N ASN A 182 17.22 -10.69 -30.65
CA ASN A 182 16.76 -9.37 -30.22
C ASN A 182 15.26 -9.20 -30.48
N SER A 183 14.71 -9.71 -31.59
CA SER A 183 13.29 -9.64 -31.90
C SER A 183 12.44 -10.45 -30.90
N GLU A 184 12.90 -11.62 -30.50
CA GLU A 184 12.28 -12.47 -29.51
C GLU A 184 12.28 -11.79 -28.13
N SER A 185 13.45 -11.31 -27.68
CA SER A 185 13.58 -10.57 -26.43
C SER A 185 12.69 -9.32 -26.37
N MET A 186 12.52 -8.63 -27.51
CA MET A 186 11.60 -7.48 -27.58
C MET A 186 10.13 -7.88 -27.47
N ALA A 187 9.74 -9.04 -27.99
CA ALA A 187 8.36 -9.53 -27.86
C ALA A 187 8.04 -9.83 -26.39
N ASP A 188 8.95 -10.51 -25.69
CA ASP A 188 8.82 -10.79 -24.26
C ASP A 188 8.78 -9.51 -23.42
N LEU A 189 9.65 -8.56 -23.75
CA LEU A 189 9.67 -7.27 -23.03
C LEU A 189 8.39 -6.47 -23.26
N LEU A 190 7.83 -6.45 -24.47
CA LEU A 190 6.53 -5.82 -24.76
C LEU A 190 5.41 -6.44 -23.94
N ALA A 191 5.37 -7.76 -23.83
CA ALA A 191 4.39 -8.45 -22.99
C ALA A 191 4.50 -8.05 -21.52
N ASN A 192 5.73 -8.01 -20.98
CA ASN A 192 6.00 -7.60 -19.61
C ASN A 192 5.64 -6.12 -19.35
N VAL A 193 5.96 -5.23 -20.28
CA VAL A 193 5.62 -3.80 -20.19
C VAL A 193 4.11 -3.59 -20.19
N SER A 194 3.38 -4.32 -21.04
CA SER A 194 1.92 -4.28 -21.07
C SER A 194 1.29 -4.80 -19.78
N LYS A 195 1.81 -5.93 -19.26
CA LYS A 195 1.38 -6.49 -17.98
C LYS A 195 1.61 -5.51 -16.81
N ASN A 196 2.79 -4.87 -16.79
CA ASN A 196 3.11 -3.88 -15.77
C ASN A 196 2.18 -2.66 -15.84
N LYS A 197 1.85 -2.20 -17.06
CA LYS A 197 0.88 -1.14 -17.26
C LYS A 197 -0.47 -1.48 -16.64
N GLY A 198 -1.01 -2.66 -16.92
CA GLY A 198 -2.29 -3.10 -16.35
C GLY A 198 -2.29 -3.13 -14.83
N LYS A 199 -1.21 -3.64 -14.21
CA LYS A 199 -1.07 -3.62 -12.74
C LYS A 199 -1.02 -2.20 -12.16
N ILE A 200 -0.35 -1.28 -12.83
CA ILE A 200 -0.25 0.12 -12.36
C ILE A 200 -1.62 0.81 -12.46
N GLU A 201 -2.37 0.56 -13.54
CA GLU A 201 -3.72 1.10 -13.72
C GLU A 201 -4.67 0.58 -12.63
N GLU A 202 -4.62 -0.71 -12.28
CA GLU A 202 -5.37 -1.31 -11.17
C GLU A 202 -4.99 -0.69 -9.81
N LEU A 203 -3.70 -0.45 -9.57
CA LEU A 203 -3.23 0.21 -8.36
C LEU A 203 -3.70 1.67 -8.26
N LEU A 204 -3.74 2.40 -9.37
CA LEU A 204 -4.26 3.77 -9.42
C LEU A 204 -5.75 3.81 -9.08
N GLU A 205 -6.55 2.92 -9.67
CA GLU A 205 -7.97 2.79 -9.37
C GLU A 205 -8.21 2.44 -7.89
N THR A 206 -7.52 1.43 -7.39
CA THR A 206 -7.61 1.02 -5.97
C THR A 206 -7.22 2.17 -5.04
N SER A 207 -6.17 2.91 -5.36
CA SER A 207 -5.72 4.06 -4.57
C SER A 207 -6.74 5.21 -4.60
N GLY A 208 -7.39 5.44 -5.73
CA GLY A 208 -8.49 6.41 -5.86
C GLY A 208 -9.69 6.04 -4.98
N ASN A 209 -10.14 4.80 -5.06
CA ASN A 209 -11.25 4.28 -4.23
C ASN A 209 -10.92 4.38 -2.73
N ASN A 210 -9.68 4.08 -2.35
CA ASN A 210 -9.23 4.25 -0.97
C ASN A 210 -9.25 5.72 -0.53
N ALA A 211 -8.85 6.66 -1.39
CA ALA A 211 -8.89 8.08 -1.08
C ALA A 211 -10.32 8.57 -0.79
N GLU A 212 -11.29 8.17 -1.62
CA GLU A 212 -12.70 8.49 -1.43
C GLU A 212 -13.25 7.92 -0.11
N ALA A 213 -12.96 6.65 0.18
CA ALA A 213 -13.36 6.01 1.43
C ALA A 213 -12.75 6.70 2.66
N LEU A 214 -11.50 7.15 2.58
CA LEU A 214 -10.81 7.86 3.65
C LEU A 214 -11.38 9.26 3.90
N MET A 215 -11.79 9.96 2.84
CA MET A 215 -12.49 11.25 2.97
C MET A 215 -13.83 11.07 3.68
N LYS A 216 -14.61 10.06 3.29
CA LYS A 216 -15.87 9.72 3.97
C LYS A 216 -15.65 9.38 5.45
N ASN A 217 -14.64 8.56 5.75
CA ASN A 217 -14.27 8.27 7.15
C ASN A 217 -13.95 9.54 7.94
N LYS A 218 -13.27 10.50 7.32
CA LYS A 218 -12.95 11.79 7.96
C LYS A 218 -14.22 12.59 8.28
N GLU A 219 -15.19 12.62 7.38
CA GLU A 219 -16.48 13.27 7.61
C GLU A 219 -17.22 12.62 8.78
N GLU A 220 -17.35 11.29 8.78
CA GLU A 220 -17.97 10.53 9.86
C GLU A 220 -17.29 10.75 11.24
N ILE A 221 -15.96 10.86 11.26
CA ILE A 221 -15.19 11.15 12.47
C ILE A 221 -15.55 12.55 13.01
N ASN A 222 -15.69 13.54 12.13
CA ASN A 222 -16.07 14.90 12.51
C ASN A 222 -17.52 14.97 13.02
N GLU A 223 -18.46 14.30 12.37
CA GLU A 223 -19.86 14.19 12.82
C GLU A 223 -19.95 13.57 14.22
N ARG A 224 -19.23 12.47 14.46
CA ARG A 224 -19.16 11.85 15.78
C ARG A 224 -18.53 12.76 16.83
N ARG A 225 -17.52 13.54 16.46
CA ARG A 225 -16.95 14.55 17.36
C ARG A 225 -17.99 15.57 17.80
N ASN A 226 -18.77 16.08 16.84
CA ASN A 226 -19.84 17.04 17.15
C ASN A 226 -20.87 16.43 18.10
N SER A 227 -21.33 15.20 17.82
CA SER A 227 -22.28 14.50 18.73
C SER A 227 -21.70 14.26 20.13
N ILE A 228 -20.40 13.97 20.27
CA ILE A 228 -19.75 13.85 21.59
C ILE A 228 -19.71 15.18 22.31
N MET A 229 -19.50 16.29 21.61
CA MET A 229 -19.49 17.63 22.21
C MET A 229 -20.88 18.10 22.63
N GLU A 230 -21.93 17.71 21.91
CA GLU A 230 -23.33 18.00 22.26
C GLU A 230 -23.80 17.24 23.52
N ASN A 231 -23.19 16.09 23.81
CA ASN A 231 -23.49 15.28 25.00
C ASN A 231 -22.67 15.69 26.26
N ARG A 232 -22.03 16.82 26.22
CA ARG A 232 -21.20 17.36 27.33
C ARG A 232 -21.94 18.35 28.27
#